data_6eabec88d665cd4321950c35a1386eee
#
_entry.id   6eabec88d665cd4321950c35a1386eee
#
_cell.length_a   1.000
_cell.length_b   1.000
_cell.length_c   1.000
_cell.angle_alpha   90.00
_cell.angle_beta   90.00
_cell.angle_gamma   90.00
#
_symmetry.space_group_name_H-M   'P 1'
#
loop_
_entity.id
_entity.type
_entity.pdbx_description
1 polymer ?
#
loop_
_entity_poly.entity_id
_entity_poly.type
_entity_poly.pdbx_seq_one_letter_code
_entity_poly.pdbx_strand_id
1 'polypeptide(L)'
;MMMSQATAVGVEKIGEQYDEGGINNMKALQKASKFLSDYTSIVVIAIAVVTFFVPSMMGWVNQALFTDMVANKFTSQSVIIGIIMFSMGLTLTTEDFKILAQRPFDICVGAIAQYLIMPFLAFALTKTLHLPDGIALGLILVGCCPGGVSSNIMSYLCGGDVAFSVGMTTVSTLISPVMTPLMVSFLASGTKITIHGLPMFVSIIETVILPVAVGFLFNYLYGKKRMFHEIQQMMPGVAVLGLACVVGGVVSSQGDKFFQSGAVIFIAVLLHNGLGYLLGYGAGKLVGMNTSKKRTISIEVGMQNAGLATNLATTTAQFASTPESAIICAVSCTWHSISGTLLAGMFAMYDKHKEKAADAVRVKTA
;
A
#
# COMPACT_ATOMS: atom_id res chain seq x y z
N MET A 1 -32.91 -18.79 -51.04
CA MET A 1 -31.48 -18.99 -50.67
C MET A 1 -30.67 -17.69 -50.53
N MET A 2 -31.08 -16.57 -51.11
CA MET A 2 -30.40 -15.27 -50.96
C MET A 2 -30.73 -14.47 -49.68
N MET A 3 -31.82 -14.71 -49.00
CA MET A 3 -32.19 -14.02 -47.75
C MET A 3 -31.46 -14.56 -46.48
N SER A 4 -30.91 -15.78 -46.54
CA SER A 4 -30.21 -16.39 -45.41
C SER A 4 -28.74 -15.89 -45.24
N GLN A 5 -28.10 -15.45 -46.34
CA GLN A 5 -26.73 -14.98 -46.30
C GLN A 5 -26.61 -13.51 -45.82
N ALA A 6 -27.59 -12.67 -46.10
CA ALA A 6 -27.58 -11.27 -45.67
C ALA A 6 -27.78 -11.10 -44.15
N THR A 7 -28.54 -12.01 -43.52
CA THR A 7 -28.71 -12.02 -42.05
C THR A 7 -27.48 -12.54 -41.30
N ALA A 8 -26.78 -13.52 -41.86
CA ALA A 8 -25.55 -14.05 -41.26
C ALA A 8 -24.40 -13.01 -41.28
N VAL A 9 -24.19 -12.30 -42.37
CA VAL A 9 -23.19 -11.24 -42.53
C VAL A 9 -23.51 -10.02 -41.64
N GLY A 10 -24.80 -9.72 -41.44
CA GLY A 10 -25.24 -8.65 -40.53
C GLY A 10 -24.95 -8.97 -39.05
N VAL A 11 -25.20 -10.22 -38.64
CA VAL A 11 -24.95 -10.67 -37.27
C VAL A 11 -23.44 -10.76 -36.97
N GLU A 12 -22.64 -11.21 -37.96
CA GLU A 12 -21.18 -11.29 -37.84
C GLU A 12 -20.55 -9.91 -37.74
N LYS A 13 -20.96 -8.93 -38.56
CA LYS A 13 -20.53 -7.53 -38.47
C LYS A 13 -20.95 -6.83 -37.16
N ILE A 14 -22.14 -7.13 -36.66
CA ILE A 14 -22.62 -6.62 -35.37
C ILE A 14 -21.79 -7.24 -34.24
N GLY A 15 -21.47 -8.53 -34.30
CA GLY A 15 -20.61 -9.21 -33.33
C GLY A 15 -19.17 -8.65 -33.31
N GLU A 16 -18.58 -8.43 -34.49
CA GLU A 16 -17.24 -7.79 -34.60
C GLU A 16 -17.23 -6.35 -34.09
N GLN A 17 -18.27 -5.56 -34.38
CA GLN A 17 -18.36 -4.16 -33.92
C GLN A 17 -18.59 -4.06 -32.40
N TYR A 18 -19.30 -5.02 -31.78
CA TYR A 18 -19.42 -5.13 -30.33
C TYR A 18 -18.10 -5.56 -29.67
N ASP A 19 -17.34 -6.45 -30.29
CA ASP A 19 -16.03 -6.91 -29.80
C ASP A 19 -14.97 -5.81 -29.91
N GLU A 20 -14.91 -5.05 -30.99
CA GLU A 20 -14.01 -3.89 -31.14
C GLU A 20 -14.34 -2.75 -30.17
N GLY A 21 -15.61 -2.46 -29.93
CA GLY A 21 -16.04 -1.46 -28.96
C GLY A 21 -15.67 -1.85 -27.51
N GLY A 22 -15.84 -3.11 -27.16
CA GLY A 22 -15.45 -3.68 -25.87
C GLY A 22 -13.93 -3.61 -25.65
N ILE A 23 -13.15 -4.00 -26.64
CA ILE A 23 -11.69 -3.97 -26.61
C ILE A 23 -11.15 -2.52 -26.49
N ASN A 24 -11.73 -1.57 -27.20
CA ASN A 24 -11.32 -0.17 -27.13
C ASN A 24 -11.63 0.45 -25.75
N ASN A 25 -12.79 0.13 -25.17
CA ASN A 25 -13.14 0.57 -23.81
C ASN A 25 -12.20 -0.02 -22.76
N MET A 26 -11.82 -1.30 -22.86
CA MET A 26 -10.86 -1.93 -21.97
C MET A 26 -9.48 -1.27 -22.05
N LYS A 27 -8.97 -1.01 -23.26
CA LYS A 27 -7.70 -0.30 -23.44
C LYS A 27 -7.73 1.12 -22.87
N ALA A 28 -8.86 1.82 -22.97
CA ALA A 28 -9.02 3.14 -22.38
C ALA A 28 -8.97 3.08 -20.83
N LEU A 29 -9.63 2.10 -20.22
CA LEU A 29 -9.61 1.88 -18.78
C LEU A 29 -8.22 1.49 -18.28
N GLN A 30 -7.48 0.65 -19.00
CA GLN A 30 -6.09 0.29 -18.68
C GLN A 30 -5.15 1.51 -18.75
N LYS A 31 -5.32 2.37 -19.78
CA LYS A 31 -4.57 3.63 -19.87
C LYS A 31 -4.90 4.58 -18.70
N ALA A 32 -6.16 4.69 -18.33
CA ALA A 32 -6.59 5.48 -17.19
C ALA A 32 -6.03 4.92 -15.88
N SER A 33 -6.08 3.60 -15.66
CA SER A 33 -5.48 2.92 -14.51
C SER A 33 -3.97 3.19 -14.42
N LYS A 34 -3.27 3.06 -15.55
CA LYS A 34 -1.83 3.36 -15.60
C LYS A 34 -1.56 4.82 -15.27
N PHE A 35 -2.31 5.75 -15.84
CA PHE A 35 -2.18 7.19 -15.52
C PHE A 35 -2.38 7.44 -14.03
N LEU A 36 -3.44 6.89 -13.42
CA LEU A 36 -3.69 7.01 -11.98
C LEU A 36 -2.53 6.45 -11.16
N SER A 37 -1.97 5.31 -11.56
CA SER A 37 -0.85 4.67 -10.88
C SER A 37 0.44 5.48 -11.02
N ASP A 38 0.73 6.01 -12.21
CA ASP A 38 1.92 6.83 -12.46
C ASP A 38 1.86 8.18 -11.69
N TYR A 39 0.66 8.71 -11.45
CA TYR A 39 0.42 9.98 -10.75
C TYR A 39 -0.27 9.82 -9.39
N THR A 40 -0.10 8.68 -8.71
CA THR A 40 -0.75 8.36 -7.43
C THR A 40 -0.69 9.52 -6.43
N SER A 41 0.49 10.09 -6.21
CA SER A 41 0.67 11.17 -5.23
C SER A 41 -0.14 12.41 -5.58
N ILE A 42 -0.18 12.78 -6.86
CA ILE A 42 -0.93 13.96 -7.33
C ILE A 42 -2.43 13.73 -7.15
N VAL A 43 -2.92 12.52 -7.49
CA VAL A 43 -4.34 12.18 -7.34
C VAL A 43 -4.76 12.22 -5.87
N VAL A 44 -3.98 11.63 -4.98
CA VAL A 44 -4.27 11.60 -3.54
C VAL A 44 -4.24 13.01 -2.94
N ILE A 45 -3.24 13.84 -3.28
CA ILE A 45 -3.14 15.21 -2.81
C ILE A 45 -4.31 16.06 -3.36
N ALA A 46 -4.63 15.92 -4.64
CA ALA A 46 -5.74 16.69 -5.25
C ALA A 46 -7.07 16.38 -4.55
N ILE A 47 -7.37 15.10 -4.30
CA ILE A 47 -8.57 14.69 -3.55
C ILE A 47 -8.54 15.23 -2.12
N ALA A 48 -7.40 15.15 -1.42
CA ALA A 48 -7.24 15.69 -0.07
C ALA A 48 -7.50 17.20 -0.03
N VAL A 49 -6.93 17.97 -0.98
CA VAL A 49 -7.14 19.42 -1.08
C VAL A 49 -8.59 19.76 -1.38
N VAL A 50 -9.21 19.10 -2.36
CA VAL A 50 -10.63 19.33 -2.69
C VAL A 50 -11.53 19.00 -1.50
N THR A 51 -11.26 17.87 -0.83
CA THR A 51 -12.04 17.46 0.35
C THR A 51 -11.88 18.42 1.52
N PHE A 52 -10.70 19.02 1.68
CA PHE A 52 -10.49 20.03 2.72
C PHE A 52 -11.43 21.23 2.55
N PHE A 53 -11.64 21.73 1.33
CA PHE A 53 -12.57 22.82 1.06
C PHE A 53 -14.03 22.38 0.97
N VAL A 54 -14.28 21.10 0.61
CA VAL A 54 -15.63 20.52 0.46
C VAL A 54 -15.70 19.18 1.23
N PRO A 55 -15.73 19.20 2.58
CA PRO A 55 -15.71 17.98 3.40
C PRO A 55 -16.84 17.00 3.09
N SER A 56 -18.02 17.51 2.70
CA SER A 56 -19.20 16.69 2.36
C SER A 56 -18.95 15.72 1.20
N MET A 57 -17.96 16.00 0.33
CA MET A 57 -17.64 15.15 -0.82
C MET A 57 -17.16 13.76 -0.41
N MET A 58 -16.40 13.65 0.70
CA MET A 58 -15.83 12.37 1.18
C MET A 58 -16.40 11.90 2.53
N GLY A 59 -17.41 12.59 3.08
CA GLY A 59 -18.03 12.21 4.37
C GLY A 59 -18.61 10.80 4.36
N TRP A 60 -19.08 10.30 3.22
CA TRP A 60 -19.63 8.95 3.05
C TRP A 60 -18.61 7.85 3.33
N VAL A 61 -17.31 8.12 3.17
CA VAL A 61 -16.23 7.14 3.41
C VAL A 61 -16.22 6.68 4.87
N ASN A 62 -16.56 7.57 5.80
CA ASN A 62 -16.60 7.29 7.24
C ASN A 62 -17.95 6.73 7.73
N GLN A 63 -18.91 6.52 6.82
CA GLN A 63 -20.22 6.00 7.16
C GLN A 63 -20.12 4.58 7.70
N ALA A 64 -20.60 4.36 8.93
CA ALA A 64 -20.70 3.03 9.51
C ALA A 64 -21.81 2.23 8.81
N LEU A 65 -21.48 1.01 8.38
CA LEU A 65 -22.40 0.07 7.75
C LEU A 65 -22.98 -0.88 8.80
N PHE A 66 -22.13 -1.41 9.67
CA PHE A 66 -22.50 -2.24 10.83
C PHE A 66 -21.38 -2.22 11.87
N THR A 67 -21.66 -2.81 13.03
CA THR A 67 -20.66 -3.04 14.08
C THR A 67 -20.42 -4.54 14.19
N ASP A 68 -19.15 -4.96 14.25
CA ASP A 68 -18.77 -6.36 14.38
C ASP A 68 -18.91 -6.89 15.80
N MET A 69 -18.56 -8.17 16.01
CA MET A 69 -18.68 -8.85 17.31
C MET A 69 -17.72 -8.32 18.39
N VAL A 70 -16.69 -7.56 18.00
CA VAL A 70 -15.69 -6.96 18.90
C VAL A 70 -15.83 -5.43 18.99
N ALA A 71 -17.00 -4.91 18.64
CA ALA A 71 -17.38 -3.50 18.67
C ALA A 71 -16.58 -2.60 17.70
N ASN A 72 -15.92 -3.13 16.68
CA ASN A 72 -15.38 -2.31 15.60
C ASN A 72 -16.50 -1.81 14.68
N LYS A 73 -16.33 -0.62 14.14
CA LYS A 73 -17.22 -0.08 13.11
C LYS A 73 -16.74 -0.54 11.74
N PHE A 74 -17.51 -1.40 11.08
CA PHE A 74 -17.26 -1.70 9.66
C PHE A 74 -17.86 -0.56 8.82
N THR A 75 -17.00 0.18 8.14
CA THR A 75 -17.38 1.42 7.44
C THR A 75 -17.19 1.27 5.92
N SER A 76 -17.67 2.25 5.15
CA SER A 76 -17.36 2.32 3.72
C SER A 76 -15.85 2.33 3.48
N GLN A 77 -15.05 2.91 4.38
CA GLN A 77 -13.59 2.84 4.33
C GLN A 77 -13.07 1.41 4.45
N SER A 78 -13.65 0.58 5.32
CA SER A 78 -13.30 -0.84 5.46
C SER A 78 -13.53 -1.61 4.16
N VAL A 79 -14.64 -1.32 3.47
CA VAL A 79 -14.91 -1.90 2.14
C VAL A 79 -13.88 -1.46 1.12
N ILE A 80 -13.52 -0.17 1.09
CA ILE A 80 -12.50 0.37 0.18
C ILE A 80 -11.15 -0.31 0.41
N ILE A 81 -10.71 -0.45 1.66
CA ILE A 81 -9.48 -1.19 2.00
C ILE A 81 -9.59 -2.65 1.56
N GLY A 82 -10.73 -3.30 1.78
CA GLY A 82 -11.00 -4.65 1.29
C GLY A 82 -10.84 -4.77 -0.23
N ILE A 83 -11.34 -3.81 -1.01
CA ILE A 83 -11.17 -3.76 -2.46
C ILE A 83 -9.69 -3.60 -2.84
N ILE A 84 -8.94 -2.74 -2.15
CA ILE A 84 -7.50 -2.57 -2.38
C ILE A 84 -6.78 -3.90 -2.09
N MET A 85 -7.09 -4.55 -0.99
CA MET A 85 -6.46 -5.82 -0.60
C MET A 85 -6.88 -6.98 -1.52
N PHE A 86 -8.13 -7.01 -1.96
CA PHE A 86 -8.61 -7.94 -2.99
C PHE A 86 -7.83 -7.76 -4.30
N SER A 87 -7.59 -6.50 -4.72
CA SER A 87 -6.79 -6.18 -5.90
C SER A 87 -5.36 -6.74 -5.77
N MET A 88 -4.75 -6.65 -4.58
CA MET A 88 -3.46 -7.28 -4.30
C MET A 88 -3.55 -8.81 -4.42
N GLY A 89 -4.59 -9.42 -3.84
CA GLY A 89 -4.81 -10.85 -3.93
C GLY A 89 -4.95 -11.36 -5.38
N LEU A 90 -5.59 -10.58 -6.26
CA LEU A 90 -5.70 -10.90 -7.68
C LEU A 90 -4.34 -10.99 -8.40
N THR A 91 -3.30 -10.36 -7.89
CA THR A 91 -1.95 -10.41 -8.50
C THR A 91 -1.07 -11.52 -7.93
N LEU A 92 -1.42 -12.10 -6.76
CA LEU A 92 -0.67 -13.18 -6.16
C LEU A 92 -0.85 -14.50 -6.92
N THR A 93 0.24 -15.21 -7.16
CA THR A 93 0.27 -16.49 -7.89
C THR A 93 0.81 -17.62 -6.99
N THR A 94 0.55 -18.87 -7.38
CA THR A 94 1.17 -20.03 -6.71
C THR A 94 2.69 -20.05 -6.83
N GLU A 95 3.24 -19.41 -7.88
CA GLU A 95 4.67 -19.30 -8.09
C GLU A 95 5.33 -18.38 -7.05
N ASP A 96 4.64 -17.31 -6.62
CA ASP A 96 5.13 -16.43 -5.56
C ASP A 96 5.33 -17.21 -4.26
N PHE A 97 4.40 -18.11 -3.91
CA PHE A 97 4.55 -19.00 -2.73
C PHE A 97 5.71 -19.99 -2.87
N LYS A 98 6.00 -20.49 -4.06
CA LYS A 98 7.20 -21.34 -4.28
C LYS A 98 8.49 -20.53 -4.10
N ILE A 99 8.53 -19.29 -4.57
CA ILE A 99 9.67 -18.37 -4.37
C ILE A 99 9.91 -18.14 -2.88
N LEU A 100 8.83 -17.95 -2.08
CA LEU A 100 8.92 -17.86 -0.63
C LEU A 100 9.62 -19.08 -0.03
N ALA A 101 9.22 -20.29 -0.46
CA ALA A 101 9.80 -21.55 0.03
C ALA A 101 11.27 -21.75 -0.43
N GLN A 102 11.66 -21.20 -1.56
CA GLN A 102 13.02 -21.31 -2.12
C GLN A 102 14.01 -20.29 -1.53
N ARG A 103 13.51 -19.17 -0.96
CA ARG A 103 14.33 -18.08 -0.41
C ARG A 103 14.01 -17.77 1.06
N PRO A 104 13.93 -18.78 1.95
CA PRO A 104 13.44 -18.57 3.32
C PRO A 104 14.31 -17.58 4.11
N PHE A 105 15.63 -17.59 3.89
CA PHE A 105 16.56 -16.72 4.60
C PHE A 105 16.29 -15.24 4.26
N ASP A 106 16.20 -14.88 2.97
CA ASP A 106 15.96 -13.51 2.54
C ASP A 106 14.62 -12.98 3.10
N ILE A 107 13.58 -13.83 3.00
CA ILE A 107 12.23 -13.48 3.46
C ILE A 107 12.18 -13.33 4.99
N CYS A 108 12.82 -14.23 5.76
CA CYS A 108 12.90 -14.10 7.21
C CYS A 108 13.63 -12.81 7.61
N VAL A 109 14.77 -12.50 6.98
CA VAL A 109 15.50 -11.26 7.24
C VAL A 109 14.62 -10.05 6.93
N GLY A 110 13.90 -10.06 5.81
CA GLY A 110 12.99 -8.99 5.43
C GLY A 110 11.84 -8.80 6.44
N ALA A 111 11.17 -9.89 6.82
CA ALA A 111 10.07 -9.84 7.79
C ALA A 111 10.53 -9.39 9.19
N ILE A 112 11.69 -9.86 9.64
CA ILE A 112 12.30 -9.43 10.91
C ILE A 112 12.66 -7.95 10.83
N ALA A 113 13.30 -7.50 9.75
CA ALA A 113 13.65 -6.10 9.56
C ALA A 113 12.39 -5.20 9.57
N GLN A 114 11.32 -5.63 8.91
CA GLN A 114 10.03 -4.94 8.87
C GLN A 114 9.46 -4.72 10.28
N TYR A 115 9.28 -5.77 11.05
CA TYR A 115 8.63 -5.72 12.36
C TYR A 115 9.57 -5.34 13.52
N LEU A 116 10.88 -5.23 13.26
CA LEU A 116 11.84 -4.71 14.24
C LEU A 116 12.14 -3.23 13.99
N ILE A 117 12.50 -2.85 12.77
CA ILE A 117 12.97 -1.48 12.47
C ILE A 117 11.83 -0.48 12.63
N MET A 118 10.72 -0.66 11.90
CA MET A 118 9.69 0.36 11.78
C MET A 118 8.89 0.59 13.08
N PRO A 119 8.48 -0.45 13.83
CA PRO A 119 7.80 -0.23 15.11
C PRO A 119 8.67 0.50 16.12
N PHE A 120 9.93 0.06 16.30
CA PHE A 120 10.84 0.68 17.29
C PHE A 120 11.29 2.07 16.87
N LEU A 121 11.46 2.32 15.57
CA LEU A 121 11.73 3.65 15.03
C LEU A 121 10.54 4.60 15.28
N ALA A 122 9.31 4.15 15.03
CA ALA A 122 8.11 4.91 15.34
C ALA A 122 8.09 5.27 16.84
N PHE A 123 8.29 4.29 17.71
CA PHE A 123 8.33 4.51 19.16
C PHE A 123 9.45 5.51 19.56
N ALA A 124 10.67 5.37 19.04
CA ALA A 124 11.75 6.29 19.30
C ALA A 124 11.41 7.72 18.88
N LEU A 125 10.82 7.89 17.68
CA LEU A 125 10.41 9.20 17.19
C LEU A 125 9.28 9.83 18.02
N THR A 126 8.32 9.03 18.53
CA THR A 126 7.28 9.55 19.41
C THR A 126 7.85 10.14 20.69
N LYS A 127 8.90 9.53 21.24
CA LYS A 127 9.58 10.00 22.46
C LYS A 127 10.48 11.20 22.17
N THR A 128 11.27 11.16 21.09
CA THR A 128 12.23 12.23 20.78
C THR A 128 11.54 13.51 20.30
N LEU A 129 10.45 13.40 19.55
CA LEU A 129 9.67 14.55 19.09
C LEU A 129 8.58 14.99 20.07
N HIS A 130 8.44 14.30 21.21
CA HIS A 130 7.40 14.59 22.24
C HIS A 130 6.00 14.67 21.62
N LEU A 131 5.64 13.70 20.75
CA LEU A 131 4.36 13.71 20.06
C LEU A 131 3.18 13.57 21.04
N PRO A 132 2.08 14.28 20.84
CA PRO A 132 0.84 14.06 21.59
C PRO A 132 0.38 12.60 21.48
N ASP A 133 -0.23 12.06 22.54
CA ASP A 133 -0.57 10.63 22.66
C ASP A 133 -1.33 10.06 21.44
N GLY A 134 -2.32 10.77 20.89
CA GLY A 134 -3.06 10.32 19.72
C GLY A 134 -2.19 10.27 18.46
N ILE A 135 -1.35 11.28 18.22
CA ILE A 135 -0.43 11.32 17.08
C ILE A 135 0.66 10.25 17.24
N ALA A 136 1.19 10.10 18.46
CA ALA A 136 2.16 9.07 18.81
C ALA A 136 1.62 7.66 18.51
N LEU A 137 0.38 7.39 18.94
CA LEU A 137 -0.29 6.13 18.71
C LEU A 137 -0.50 5.86 17.21
N GLY A 138 -0.88 6.87 16.44
CA GLY A 138 -1.01 6.75 14.98
C GLY A 138 0.32 6.42 14.29
N LEU A 139 1.44 7.06 14.71
CA LEU A 139 2.76 6.76 14.15
C LEU A 139 3.22 5.33 14.49
N ILE A 140 3.01 4.90 15.75
CA ILE A 140 3.29 3.51 16.17
C ILE A 140 2.46 2.55 15.35
N LEU A 141 1.18 2.84 15.12
CA LEU A 141 0.28 2.01 14.31
C LEU A 141 0.78 1.87 12.87
N VAL A 142 1.21 2.97 12.24
CA VAL A 142 1.83 2.92 10.91
C VAL A 142 3.07 2.02 10.94
N GLY A 143 3.97 2.21 11.92
CA GLY A 143 5.19 1.43 12.03
C GLY A 143 4.96 -0.06 12.25
N CYS A 144 3.85 -0.44 12.91
CA CYS A 144 3.49 -1.83 13.19
C CYS A 144 2.68 -2.50 12.07
N CYS A 145 2.30 -1.77 11.01
CA CYS A 145 1.62 -2.34 9.85
C CYS A 145 2.59 -3.11 8.94
N PRO A 146 2.08 -4.04 8.10
CA PRO A 146 2.90 -4.74 7.11
C PRO A 146 3.38 -3.81 6.00
N GLY A 147 4.20 -4.31 5.08
CA GLY A 147 4.65 -3.58 3.89
C GLY A 147 3.49 -3.10 3.01
N GLY A 148 3.67 -1.97 2.36
CA GLY A 148 2.67 -1.36 1.49
C GLY A 148 2.62 -2.01 0.11
N VAL A 149 1.43 -2.15 -0.49
CA VAL A 149 1.26 -2.78 -1.82
C VAL A 149 2.06 -2.07 -2.92
N SER A 150 2.22 -0.75 -2.83
CA SER A 150 2.96 0.05 -3.81
C SER A 150 4.48 -0.16 -3.77
N SER A 151 5.02 -0.77 -2.71
CA SER A 151 6.46 -1.07 -2.60
C SER A 151 6.98 -1.99 -3.70
N ASN A 152 6.14 -2.93 -4.18
CA ASN A 152 6.48 -3.83 -5.28
C ASN A 152 6.78 -3.07 -6.59
N ILE A 153 5.97 -2.03 -6.88
CA ILE A 153 6.18 -1.17 -8.05
C ILE A 153 7.47 -0.36 -7.88
N MET A 154 7.70 0.19 -6.68
CA MET A 154 8.91 0.98 -6.40
C MET A 154 10.17 0.10 -6.44
N SER A 155 10.08 -1.14 -5.98
CA SER A 155 11.15 -2.14 -6.09
C SER A 155 11.49 -2.44 -7.55
N TYR A 156 10.49 -2.58 -8.41
CA TYR A 156 10.70 -2.71 -9.85
C TYR A 156 11.41 -1.49 -10.45
N LEU A 157 10.91 -0.29 -10.16
CA LEU A 157 11.43 0.97 -10.72
C LEU A 157 12.86 1.28 -10.27
N CYS A 158 13.27 0.82 -9.09
CA CYS A 158 14.63 1.02 -8.59
C CYS A 158 15.64 -0.08 -9.01
N GLY A 159 15.25 -1.00 -9.89
CA GLY A 159 16.09 -2.15 -10.25
C GLY A 159 16.30 -3.12 -9.08
N GLY A 160 15.31 -3.23 -8.20
CA GLY A 160 15.25 -4.16 -7.09
C GLY A 160 14.89 -5.60 -7.52
N ASP A 161 14.89 -6.51 -6.55
CA ASP A 161 14.42 -7.90 -6.72
C ASP A 161 12.91 -7.94 -6.43
N VAL A 162 12.11 -7.89 -7.50
CA VAL A 162 10.63 -7.84 -7.41
C VAL A 162 10.07 -9.09 -6.74
N ALA A 163 10.64 -10.27 -7.01
CA ALA A 163 10.19 -11.51 -6.40
C ALA A 163 10.42 -11.51 -4.88
N PHE A 164 11.53 -10.95 -4.43
CA PHE A 164 11.81 -10.74 -3.01
C PHE A 164 10.85 -9.71 -2.40
N SER A 165 10.52 -8.63 -3.13
CA SER A 165 9.55 -7.60 -2.71
C SER A 165 8.17 -8.21 -2.46
N VAL A 166 7.62 -8.91 -3.47
CA VAL A 166 6.32 -9.61 -3.37
C VAL A 166 6.33 -10.60 -2.21
N GLY A 167 7.44 -11.33 -2.05
CA GLY A 167 7.62 -12.27 -0.94
C GLY A 167 7.56 -11.61 0.44
N MET A 168 8.29 -10.50 0.63
CA MET A 168 8.26 -9.73 1.89
C MET A 168 6.88 -9.18 2.19
N THR A 169 6.25 -8.53 1.20
CA THR A 169 4.89 -7.97 1.36
C THR A 169 3.88 -9.06 1.70
N THR A 170 3.94 -10.21 1.01
CA THR A 170 3.04 -11.35 1.27
C THR A 170 3.20 -11.88 2.68
N VAL A 171 4.43 -12.17 3.12
CA VAL A 171 4.66 -12.71 4.46
C VAL A 171 4.29 -11.70 5.53
N SER A 172 4.72 -10.43 5.40
CA SER A 172 4.37 -9.41 6.39
C SER A 172 2.86 -9.21 6.49
N THR A 173 2.13 -9.27 5.38
CA THR A 173 0.66 -9.18 5.35
C THR A 173 0.01 -10.39 6.02
N LEU A 174 0.47 -11.62 5.74
CA LEU A 174 -0.10 -12.83 6.33
C LEU A 174 0.09 -12.92 7.85
N ILE A 175 1.22 -12.43 8.37
CA ILE A 175 1.47 -12.43 9.81
C ILE A 175 0.93 -11.18 10.53
N SER A 176 0.49 -10.16 9.79
CA SER A 176 0.02 -8.88 10.35
C SER A 176 -1.14 -9.00 11.35
N PRO A 177 -2.12 -9.94 11.21
CA PRO A 177 -3.19 -10.08 12.21
C PRO A 177 -2.67 -10.33 13.62
N VAL A 178 -1.51 -10.96 13.73
CA VAL A 178 -0.87 -11.25 15.02
C VAL A 178 0.17 -10.20 15.37
N MET A 179 1.07 -9.90 14.42
CA MET A 179 2.22 -9.03 14.67
C MET A 179 1.82 -7.57 14.90
N THR A 180 0.90 -7.04 14.11
CA THR A 180 0.46 -5.64 14.26
C THR A 180 -0.18 -5.39 15.62
N PRO A 181 -1.22 -6.14 16.07
CA PRO A 181 -1.79 -5.94 17.41
C PRO A 181 -0.78 -6.16 18.54
N LEU A 182 0.08 -7.17 18.41
CA LEU A 182 1.10 -7.47 19.43
C LEU A 182 2.06 -6.31 19.62
N MET A 183 2.63 -5.80 18.51
CA MET A 183 3.60 -4.71 18.54
C MET A 183 2.97 -3.39 18.97
N VAL A 184 1.74 -3.08 18.50
CA VAL A 184 1.03 -1.88 18.95
C VAL A 184 0.74 -1.95 20.44
N SER A 185 0.21 -3.07 20.95
CA SER A 185 -0.07 -3.23 22.38
C SER A 185 1.18 -3.12 23.23
N PHE A 186 2.30 -3.68 22.77
CA PHE A 186 3.60 -3.60 23.45
C PHE A 186 4.15 -2.17 23.50
N LEU A 187 4.22 -1.49 22.35
CA LEU A 187 4.83 -0.16 22.24
C LEU A 187 3.93 0.97 22.73
N ALA A 188 2.60 0.81 22.65
CA ALA A 188 1.66 1.77 23.18
C ALA A 188 1.46 1.66 24.70
N SER A 189 2.02 0.65 25.36
CA SER A 189 1.91 0.48 26.83
C SER A 189 2.43 1.68 27.63
N GLY A 190 3.25 2.53 27.02
CA GLY A 190 3.74 3.80 27.59
C GLY A 190 2.81 5.00 27.35
N THR A 191 1.69 4.84 26.67
CA THR A 191 0.64 5.86 26.49
C THR A 191 -0.47 5.66 27.51
N LYS A 192 -1.31 6.69 27.70
CA LYS A 192 -2.48 6.60 28.61
C LYS A 192 -3.66 5.79 28.00
N ILE A 193 -3.46 5.21 26.82
CA ILE A 193 -4.51 4.55 26.05
C ILE A 193 -4.32 3.05 26.17
N THR A 194 -5.37 2.36 26.66
CA THR A 194 -5.37 0.90 26.74
C THR A 194 -5.66 0.32 25.35
N ILE A 195 -4.74 -0.46 24.84
CA ILE A 195 -4.85 -1.11 23.52
C ILE A 195 -5.18 -2.60 23.73
N HIS A 196 -6.27 -3.03 23.13
CA HIS A 196 -6.67 -4.43 23.07
C HIS A 196 -6.32 -5.02 21.68
N GLY A 197 -5.59 -6.13 21.65
CA GLY A 197 -5.15 -6.73 20.40
C GLY A 197 -6.29 -7.36 19.58
N LEU A 198 -7.30 -7.92 20.24
CA LEU A 198 -8.39 -8.67 19.58
C LEU A 198 -9.20 -7.83 18.57
N PRO A 199 -9.65 -6.60 18.87
CA PRO A 199 -10.35 -5.77 17.87
C PRO A 199 -9.49 -5.51 16.62
N MET A 200 -8.20 -5.23 16.76
CA MET A 200 -7.30 -5.06 15.61
C MET A 200 -7.11 -6.36 14.84
N PHE A 201 -6.94 -7.49 15.52
CA PHE A 201 -6.83 -8.81 14.90
C PHE A 201 -8.05 -9.09 13.99
N VAL A 202 -9.26 -8.93 14.52
CA VAL A 202 -10.51 -9.16 13.77
C VAL A 202 -10.59 -8.20 12.58
N SER A 203 -10.34 -6.91 12.78
CA SER A 203 -10.38 -5.92 11.70
C SER A 203 -9.38 -6.25 10.57
N ILE A 204 -8.17 -6.72 10.88
CA ILE A 204 -7.17 -7.13 9.88
C ILE A 204 -7.63 -8.39 9.14
N ILE A 205 -8.21 -9.35 9.83
CA ILE A 205 -8.77 -10.54 9.17
C ILE A 205 -9.85 -10.13 8.16
N GLU A 206 -10.79 -9.28 8.57
CA GLU A 206 -11.94 -8.88 7.75
C GLU A 206 -11.54 -7.99 6.55
N THR A 207 -10.62 -7.04 6.78
CA THR A 207 -10.31 -6.00 5.77
C THR A 207 -9.07 -6.31 4.94
N VAL A 208 -8.24 -7.28 5.36
CA VAL A 208 -6.98 -7.64 4.67
C VAL A 208 -6.97 -9.11 4.27
N ILE A 209 -6.97 -10.02 5.25
CA ILE A 209 -6.71 -11.43 4.97
C ILE A 209 -7.81 -12.05 4.10
N LEU A 210 -9.07 -11.85 4.47
CA LEU A 210 -10.20 -12.38 3.70
C LEU A 210 -10.22 -11.84 2.26
N PRO A 211 -10.13 -10.51 2.01
CA PRO A 211 -10.08 -9.99 0.66
C PRO A 211 -8.87 -10.48 -0.16
N VAL A 212 -7.68 -10.54 0.44
CA VAL A 212 -6.48 -11.09 -0.23
C VAL A 212 -6.67 -12.56 -0.58
N ALA A 213 -7.18 -13.38 0.34
CA ALA A 213 -7.43 -14.80 0.08
C ALA A 213 -8.46 -15.02 -1.02
N VAL A 214 -9.55 -14.24 -1.03
CA VAL A 214 -10.56 -14.28 -2.09
C VAL A 214 -9.96 -13.85 -3.42
N GLY A 215 -9.18 -12.76 -3.45
CA GLY A 215 -8.48 -12.31 -4.66
C GLY A 215 -7.52 -13.38 -5.21
N PHE A 216 -6.72 -14.00 -4.35
CA PHE A 216 -5.83 -15.10 -4.71
C PHE A 216 -6.61 -16.31 -5.27
N LEU A 217 -7.73 -16.68 -4.64
CA LEU A 217 -8.60 -17.75 -5.12
C LEU A 217 -9.13 -17.45 -6.52
N PHE A 218 -9.56 -16.21 -6.78
CA PHE A 218 -10.00 -15.78 -8.11
C PHE A 218 -8.87 -15.86 -9.14
N ASN A 219 -7.65 -15.45 -8.78
CA ASN A 219 -6.49 -15.60 -9.65
C ASN A 219 -6.16 -17.07 -9.91
N TYR A 220 -6.20 -17.92 -8.88
CA TYR A 220 -5.99 -19.35 -9.04
C TYR A 220 -6.99 -20.01 -10.01
N LEU A 221 -8.28 -19.64 -9.91
CA LEU A 221 -9.34 -20.21 -10.73
C LEU A 221 -9.40 -19.62 -12.15
N TYR A 222 -9.17 -18.33 -12.31
CA TYR A 222 -9.42 -17.60 -13.55
C TYR A 222 -8.17 -16.94 -14.17
N GLY A 223 -7.01 -16.96 -13.52
CA GLY A 223 -5.80 -16.25 -13.93
C GLY A 223 -5.28 -16.61 -15.33
N LYS A 224 -5.66 -17.78 -15.87
CA LYS A 224 -5.31 -18.19 -17.24
C LYS A 224 -6.22 -17.56 -18.32
N LYS A 225 -7.33 -16.93 -17.93
CA LYS A 225 -8.28 -16.34 -18.88
C LYS A 225 -7.81 -14.94 -19.30
N ARG A 226 -7.83 -14.66 -20.60
CA ARG A 226 -7.42 -13.35 -21.16
C ARG A 226 -8.16 -12.18 -20.50
N MET A 227 -9.49 -12.28 -20.39
CA MET A 227 -10.31 -11.23 -19.78
C MET A 227 -9.93 -10.95 -18.31
N PHE A 228 -9.55 -11.99 -17.56
CA PHE A 228 -9.07 -11.83 -16.18
C PHE A 228 -7.75 -11.03 -16.13
N HIS A 229 -6.84 -11.30 -17.04
CA HIS A 229 -5.57 -10.58 -17.15
C HIS A 229 -5.77 -9.10 -17.50
N GLU A 230 -6.76 -8.81 -18.34
CA GLU A 230 -7.14 -7.44 -18.67
C GLU A 230 -7.72 -6.70 -17.46
N ILE A 231 -8.51 -7.38 -16.61
CA ILE A 231 -9.01 -6.83 -15.34
C ILE A 231 -7.87 -6.57 -14.36
N GLN A 232 -6.92 -7.49 -14.22
CA GLN A 232 -5.75 -7.31 -13.34
C GLN A 232 -4.97 -6.02 -13.65
N GLN A 233 -4.85 -5.66 -14.93
CA GLN A 233 -4.16 -4.43 -15.35
C GLN A 233 -4.88 -3.13 -14.92
N MET A 234 -6.16 -3.21 -14.56
CA MET A 234 -6.92 -2.05 -14.06
C MET A 234 -6.82 -1.91 -12.53
N MET A 235 -6.41 -2.95 -11.82
CA MET A 235 -6.40 -2.98 -10.35
C MET A 235 -5.50 -1.92 -9.70
N PRO A 236 -4.31 -1.58 -10.24
CA PRO A 236 -3.51 -0.49 -9.68
C PRO A 236 -4.26 0.85 -9.62
N GLY A 237 -5.00 1.20 -10.67
CA GLY A 237 -5.81 2.42 -10.67
C GLY A 237 -6.96 2.37 -9.66
N VAL A 238 -7.60 1.22 -9.48
CA VAL A 238 -8.62 1.00 -8.45
C VAL A 238 -8.03 1.20 -7.06
N ALA A 239 -6.84 0.66 -6.80
CA ALA A 239 -6.15 0.83 -5.52
C ALA A 239 -5.80 2.30 -5.25
N VAL A 240 -5.36 3.06 -6.26
CA VAL A 240 -5.08 4.50 -6.13
C VAL A 240 -6.34 5.30 -5.80
N LEU A 241 -7.44 5.05 -6.48
CA LEU A 241 -8.72 5.70 -6.18
C LEU A 241 -9.20 5.36 -4.77
N GLY A 242 -9.09 4.09 -4.39
CA GLY A 242 -9.40 3.65 -3.02
C GLY A 242 -8.54 4.38 -1.99
N LEU A 243 -7.23 4.48 -2.21
CA LEU A 243 -6.32 5.21 -1.32
C LEU A 243 -6.68 6.70 -1.22
N ALA A 244 -7.03 7.33 -2.35
CA ALA A 244 -7.47 8.72 -2.37
C ALA A 244 -8.77 8.92 -1.57
N CYS A 245 -9.72 7.99 -1.66
CA CYS A 245 -10.95 7.99 -0.84
C CYS A 245 -10.63 7.85 0.65
N VAL A 246 -9.73 6.95 1.04
CA VAL A 246 -9.32 6.74 2.44
C VAL A 246 -8.72 8.03 3.02
N VAL A 247 -7.78 8.65 2.32
CA VAL A 247 -7.17 9.93 2.73
C VAL A 247 -8.23 11.04 2.78
N GLY A 248 -9.06 11.15 1.75
CA GLY A 248 -10.18 12.09 1.70
C GLY A 248 -11.14 11.92 2.87
N GLY A 249 -11.49 10.69 3.24
CA GLY A 249 -12.32 10.39 4.41
C GLY A 249 -11.75 10.96 5.71
N VAL A 250 -10.45 10.82 5.94
CA VAL A 250 -9.78 11.41 7.12
C VAL A 250 -9.78 12.92 7.05
N VAL A 251 -9.46 13.52 5.91
CA VAL A 251 -9.49 14.98 5.72
C VAL A 251 -10.90 15.53 5.94
N SER A 252 -11.92 14.82 5.45
CA SER A 252 -13.34 15.20 5.68
C SER A 252 -13.72 15.30 7.16
N SER A 253 -13.17 14.41 8.00
CA SER A 253 -13.53 14.34 9.42
C SER A 253 -12.59 15.09 10.36
N GLN A 254 -11.32 15.31 9.95
CA GLN A 254 -10.26 15.84 10.82
C GLN A 254 -9.51 17.05 10.19
N GLY A 255 -10.05 17.66 9.13
CA GLY A 255 -9.36 18.69 8.34
C GLY A 255 -8.83 19.87 9.16
N ASP A 256 -9.61 20.37 10.13
CA ASP A 256 -9.20 21.50 10.99
C ASP A 256 -7.98 21.16 11.86
N LYS A 257 -7.91 19.93 12.38
CA LYS A 257 -6.78 19.46 13.21
C LYS A 257 -5.51 19.21 12.40
N PHE A 258 -5.65 18.95 11.10
CA PHE A 258 -4.54 18.69 10.19
C PHE A 258 -3.55 19.86 10.15
N PHE A 259 -4.02 21.10 10.18
CA PHE A 259 -3.18 22.29 10.14
C PHE A 259 -2.60 22.67 11.51
N GLN A 260 -3.29 22.36 12.60
CA GLN A 260 -2.80 22.71 13.94
C GLN A 260 -1.53 21.94 14.34
N SER A 261 -1.37 20.71 13.86
CA SER A 261 -0.21 19.86 14.19
C SER A 261 0.65 19.53 12.96
N GLY A 262 0.42 20.19 11.81
CA GLY A 262 0.91 19.77 10.49
C GLY A 262 2.43 19.64 10.38
N ALA A 263 3.18 20.60 10.89
CA ALA A 263 4.65 20.59 10.75
C ALA A 263 5.29 19.40 11.50
N VAL A 264 4.87 19.17 12.75
CA VAL A 264 5.42 18.07 13.58
C VAL A 264 5.04 16.70 13.01
N ILE A 265 3.77 16.54 12.56
CA ILE A 265 3.31 15.31 11.90
C ILE A 265 4.15 15.05 10.65
N PHE A 266 4.31 16.07 9.80
CA PHE A 266 5.07 15.92 8.55
C PHE A 266 6.54 15.54 8.83
N ILE A 267 7.21 16.19 9.79
CA ILE A 267 8.58 15.86 10.19
C ILE A 267 8.64 14.42 10.71
N ALA A 268 7.71 14.02 11.57
CA ALA A 268 7.68 12.66 12.12
C ALA A 268 7.54 11.60 11.00
N VAL A 269 6.63 11.81 10.05
CA VAL A 269 6.41 10.91 8.92
C VAL A 269 7.62 10.88 7.99
N LEU A 270 8.23 12.03 7.68
CA LEU A 270 9.42 12.14 6.86
C LEU A 270 10.59 11.38 7.47
N LEU A 271 10.83 11.60 8.77
CA LEU A 271 11.91 10.91 9.50
C LEU A 271 11.64 9.42 9.61
N HIS A 272 10.41 9.00 9.96
CA HIS A 272 10.05 7.59 10.10
C HIS A 272 10.26 6.83 8.78
N ASN A 273 9.76 7.36 7.69
CA ASN A 273 9.90 6.75 6.38
C ASN A 273 11.34 6.80 5.85
N GLY A 274 12.01 7.97 5.93
CA GLY A 274 13.38 8.16 5.43
C GLY A 274 14.40 7.32 6.19
N LEU A 275 14.32 7.28 7.53
CA LEU A 275 15.16 6.41 8.35
C LEU A 275 14.81 4.93 8.14
N GLY A 276 13.56 4.60 7.90
CA GLY A 276 13.12 3.26 7.50
C GLY A 276 13.84 2.78 6.24
N TYR A 277 13.91 3.61 5.20
CA TYR A 277 14.67 3.31 3.98
C TYR A 277 16.15 3.08 4.28
N LEU A 278 16.75 3.96 5.06
CA LEU A 278 18.18 3.89 5.40
C LEU A 278 18.51 2.63 6.20
N LEU A 279 17.73 2.35 7.24
CA LEU A 279 17.94 1.20 8.12
C LEU A 279 17.61 -0.11 7.41
N GLY A 280 16.58 -0.16 6.55
CA GLY A 280 16.28 -1.31 5.70
C GLY A 280 17.42 -1.62 4.74
N TYR A 281 17.98 -0.60 4.07
CA TYR A 281 19.17 -0.77 3.24
C TYR A 281 20.37 -1.28 4.05
N GLY A 282 20.55 -0.72 5.25
CA GLY A 282 21.59 -1.13 6.20
C GLY A 282 21.44 -2.58 6.64
N ALA A 283 20.23 -3.03 6.94
CA ALA A 283 19.95 -4.43 7.30
C ALA A 283 20.34 -5.39 6.15
N GLY A 284 19.95 -5.08 4.92
CA GLY A 284 20.37 -5.86 3.76
C GLY A 284 21.89 -5.87 3.53
N LYS A 285 22.57 -4.75 3.85
CA LYS A 285 24.03 -4.67 3.78
C LYS A 285 24.71 -5.54 4.85
N LEU A 286 24.18 -5.54 6.08
CA LEU A 286 24.73 -6.31 7.21
C LEU A 286 24.70 -7.82 6.94
N VAL A 287 23.66 -8.33 6.27
CA VAL A 287 23.56 -9.76 5.93
C VAL A 287 24.14 -10.10 4.56
N GLY A 288 24.88 -9.18 3.92
CA GLY A 288 25.58 -9.46 2.66
C GLY A 288 24.67 -9.55 1.43
N MET A 289 23.47 -9.00 1.42
CA MET A 289 22.59 -8.99 0.25
C MET A 289 23.22 -8.26 -0.94
N ASN A 290 22.94 -8.71 -2.16
CA ASN A 290 23.32 -8.00 -3.38
C ASN A 290 22.59 -6.66 -3.52
N THR A 291 22.99 -5.82 -4.48
CA THR A 291 22.46 -4.46 -4.63
C THR A 291 20.95 -4.44 -4.90
N SER A 292 20.45 -5.37 -5.72
CA SER A 292 19.02 -5.47 -6.03
C SER A 292 18.19 -5.76 -4.77
N LYS A 293 18.58 -6.75 -3.97
CA LYS A 293 17.91 -7.08 -2.71
C LYS A 293 18.02 -5.97 -1.66
N LYS A 294 19.18 -5.27 -1.57
CA LYS A 294 19.35 -4.11 -0.65
C LYS A 294 18.39 -2.97 -0.97
N ARG A 295 18.15 -2.70 -2.26
CA ARG A 295 17.17 -1.71 -2.69
C ARG A 295 15.76 -2.16 -2.33
N THR A 296 15.44 -3.42 -2.60
CA THR A 296 14.13 -4.00 -2.24
C THR A 296 13.85 -3.91 -0.75
N ILE A 297 14.73 -4.42 0.12
CA ILE A 297 14.49 -4.38 1.56
C ILE A 297 14.43 -2.94 2.10
N SER A 298 15.18 -2.00 1.50
CA SER A 298 15.08 -0.58 1.79
C SER A 298 13.66 -0.06 1.53
N ILE A 299 13.14 -0.30 0.33
CA ILE A 299 11.79 0.13 -0.08
C ILE A 299 10.72 -0.54 0.79
N GLU A 300 10.79 -1.87 0.95
CA GLU A 300 9.80 -2.64 1.70
C GLU A 300 9.70 -2.20 3.17
N VAL A 301 10.84 -2.07 3.85
CA VAL A 301 10.88 -1.63 5.24
C VAL A 301 10.41 -0.20 5.40
N GLY A 302 10.78 0.71 4.52
CA GLY A 302 10.38 2.11 4.63
C GLY A 302 8.92 2.39 4.23
N MET A 303 8.32 1.57 3.36
CA MET A 303 6.95 1.79 2.85
C MET A 303 5.94 0.90 3.56
N GLN A 304 5.28 1.45 4.56
CA GLN A 304 4.25 0.73 5.32
C GLN A 304 2.88 0.73 4.63
N ASN A 305 2.02 -0.21 4.98
CA ASN A 305 0.60 -0.19 4.61
C ASN A 305 -0.15 0.84 5.48
N ALA A 306 0.10 2.12 5.20
CA ALA A 306 -0.53 3.21 5.93
C ALA A 306 -2.05 3.32 5.67
N GLY A 307 -2.56 2.74 4.57
CA GLY A 307 -3.99 2.59 4.32
C GLY A 307 -4.66 1.70 5.36
N LEU A 308 -4.06 0.54 5.66
CA LEU A 308 -4.48 -0.32 6.75
C LEU A 308 -4.41 0.40 8.10
N ALA A 309 -3.29 1.09 8.38
CA ALA A 309 -3.15 1.87 9.61
C ALA A 309 -4.28 2.91 9.74
N THR A 310 -4.60 3.62 8.65
CA THR A 310 -5.70 4.59 8.63
C THR A 310 -7.05 3.93 8.93
N ASN A 311 -7.32 2.77 8.32
CA ASN A 311 -8.55 2.03 8.60
C ASN A 311 -8.63 1.60 10.07
N LEU A 312 -7.57 1.01 10.62
CA LEU A 312 -7.53 0.62 12.03
C LEU A 312 -7.76 1.82 12.97
N ALA A 313 -7.13 2.96 12.68
CA ALA A 313 -7.27 4.17 13.48
C ALA A 313 -8.68 4.79 13.43
N THR A 314 -9.46 4.54 12.37
CA THR A 314 -10.80 5.10 12.20
C THR A 314 -11.92 4.16 12.61
N THR A 315 -11.70 2.84 12.51
CA THR A 315 -12.78 1.84 12.64
C THR A 315 -12.71 1.03 13.93
N THR A 316 -11.51 0.85 14.50
CA THR A 316 -11.33 0.05 15.71
C THR A 316 -11.77 0.85 16.93
N ALA A 317 -12.64 0.27 17.77
CA ALA A 317 -13.31 0.95 18.87
C ALA A 317 -12.36 1.67 19.83
N GLN A 318 -11.19 1.13 20.11
CA GLN A 318 -10.19 1.68 21.02
C GLN A 318 -9.57 3.02 20.56
N PHE A 319 -9.60 3.32 19.25
CA PHE A 319 -9.10 4.60 18.71
C PHE A 319 -10.19 5.68 18.67
N ALA A 320 -11.42 5.38 19.06
CA ALA A 320 -12.50 6.37 19.06
C ALA A 320 -12.21 7.59 19.97
N SER A 321 -11.40 7.39 21.02
CA SER A 321 -10.95 8.47 21.93
C SER A 321 -9.81 9.31 21.36
N THR A 322 -9.15 8.86 20.28
CA THR A 322 -7.98 9.49 19.67
C THR A 322 -8.11 9.57 18.14
N PRO A 323 -9.13 10.26 17.64
CA PRO A 323 -9.39 10.36 16.20
C PRO A 323 -8.25 11.01 15.42
N GLU A 324 -7.38 11.79 16.08
CA GLU A 324 -6.16 12.37 15.52
C GLU A 324 -5.11 11.32 15.12
N SER A 325 -5.19 10.09 15.63
CA SER A 325 -4.34 8.97 15.19
C SER A 325 -4.46 8.71 13.68
N ALA A 326 -5.66 8.91 13.11
CA ALA A 326 -5.90 8.73 11.69
C ALA A 326 -5.20 9.79 10.83
N ILE A 327 -4.92 10.99 11.36
CA ILE A 327 -4.28 12.09 10.61
C ILE A 327 -2.88 11.68 10.17
N ILE A 328 -2.02 11.26 11.12
CA ILE A 328 -0.65 10.87 10.80
C ILE A 328 -0.60 9.62 9.90
N CYS A 329 -1.57 8.69 10.05
CA CYS A 329 -1.72 7.55 9.14
C CYS A 329 -2.02 8.01 7.71
N ALA A 330 -2.96 8.96 7.51
CA ALA A 330 -3.31 9.49 6.19
C ALA A 330 -2.15 10.31 5.56
N VAL A 331 -1.42 11.10 6.36
CA VAL A 331 -0.19 11.78 5.90
C VAL A 331 0.84 10.76 5.44
N SER A 332 1.01 9.68 6.19
CA SER A 332 1.93 8.59 5.82
C SER A 332 1.51 7.92 4.51
N CYS A 333 0.21 7.69 4.26
CA CYS A 333 -0.29 7.16 2.98
C CYS A 333 0.20 8.00 1.79
N THR A 334 0.03 9.31 1.89
CA THR A 334 0.42 10.26 0.82
C THR A 334 1.93 10.32 0.68
N TRP A 335 2.64 10.46 1.80
CA TRP A 335 4.10 10.61 1.80
C TRP A 335 4.82 9.37 1.28
N HIS A 336 4.39 8.16 1.64
CA HIS A 336 5.02 6.93 1.16
C HIS A 336 5.01 6.82 -0.37
N SER A 337 3.93 7.24 -1.03
CA SER A 337 3.86 7.27 -2.50
C SER A 337 4.84 8.26 -3.10
N ILE A 338 5.01 9.45 -2.49
CA ILE A 338 5.95 10.48 -2.94
C ILE A 338 7.40 10.00 -2.74
N SER A 339 7.73 9.63 -1.50
CA SER A 339 9.10 9.29 -1.10
C SER A 339 9.60 8.02 -1.79
N GLY A 340 8.74 7.02 -1.97
CA GLY A 340 9.06 5.80 -2.70
C GLY A 340 9.42 6.08 -4.16
N THR A 341 8.64 6.93 -4.83
CA THR A 341 8.93 7.37 -6.20
C THR A 341 10.25 8.14 -6.29
N LEU A 342 10.49 9.06 -5.35
CA LEU A 342 11.74 9.83 -5.29
C LEU A 342 12.94 8.90 -5.08
N LEU A 343 12.87 7.98 -4.12
CA LEU A 343 13.95 7.05 -3.84
C LEU A 343 14.23 6.10 -5.02
N ALA A 344 13.17 5.57 -5.64
CA ALA A 344 13.32 4.73 -6.84
C ALA A 344 13.97 5.51 -7.98
N GLY A 345 13.57 6.75 -8.20
CA GLY A 345 14.19 7.66 -9.17
C GLY A 345 15.66 7.94 -8.87
N MET A 346 16.04 8.13 -7.60
CA MET A 346 17.43 8.33 -7.19
C MET A 346 18.29 7.09 -7.51
N PHE A 347 17.81 5.88 -7.22
CA PHE A 347 18.51 4.65 -7.57
C PHE A 347 18.66 4.48 -9.08
N ALA A 348 17.61 4.77 -9.86
CA ALA A 348 17.68 4.68 -11.33
C ALA A 348 18.66 5.72 -11.94
N MET A 349 18.70 6.95 -11.39
CA MET A 349 19.69 7.96 -11.81
C MET A 349 21.11 7.56 -11.47
N TYR A 350 21.33 6.96 -10.31
CA TYR A 350 22.64 6.45 -9.91
C TYR A 350 23.15 5.38 -10.89
N ASP A 351 22.29 4.44 -11.31
CA ASP A 351 22.67 3.38 -12.27
C ASP A 351 23.04 3.98 -13.63
N LYS A 352 22.23 4.90 -14.15
CA LYS A 352 22.53 5.60 -15.43
C LYS A 352 23.87 6.35 -15.36
N HIS A 353 24.19 6.95 -14.23
CA HIS A 353 25.46 7.65 -14.07
C HIS A 353 26.63 6.67 -14.05
N LYS A 354 26.49 5.53 -13.40
CA LYS A 354 27.49 4.48 -13.34
C LYS A 354 27.74 3.83 -14.72
N GLU A 355 26.71 3.58 -15.50
CA GLU A 355 26.81 3.07 -16.86
C GLU A 355 27.57 4.05 -17.76
N LYS A 356 27.19 5.34 -17.75
CA LYS A 356 27.91 6.37 -18.51
C LYS A 356 29.39 6.47 -18.12
N ALA A 357 29.73 6.36 -16.83
CA ALA A 357 31.10 6.37 -16.37
C ALA A 357 31.89 5.14 -16.85
N ALA A 358 31.25 3.96 -16.87
CA ALA A 358 31.87 2.72 -17.37
C ALA A 358 32.12 2.78 -18.89
N ASP A 359 31.19 3.31 -19.67
CA ASP A 359 31.33 3.49 -21.11
C ASP A 359 32.42 4.50 -21.44
N ALA A 360 32.52 5.62 -20.71
CA ALA A 360 33.58 6.61 -20.87
C ALA A 360 35.00 6.03 -20.62
N VAL A 361 35.10 5.08 -19.68
CA VAL A 361 36.38 4.36 -19.44
C VAL A 361 36.70 3.40 -20.59
N ARG A 362 35.68 2.64 -21.08
CA ARG A 362 35.86 1.72 -22.20
C ARG A 362 36.33 2.43 -23.49
N VAL A 363 35.74 3.60 -23.78
CA VAL A 363 36.13 4.42 -24.96
C VAL A 363 37.56 4.95 -24.83
N LYS A 364 38.08 5.20 -23.64
CA LYS A 364 39.47 5.65 -23.42
C LYS A 364 40.52 4.54 -23.46
N THR A 365 40.06 3.28 -23.29
CA THR A 365 40.96 2.10 -23.28
C THR A 365 40.93 1.30 -24.60
N ALA A 366 40.04 1.65 -25.51
CA ALA A 366 39.99 1.17 -26.92
C ALA A 366 40.71 2.12 -27.85
#